data_8257307bd1b8223b70d9bbef818413a5
#
_entry.id   8257307bd1b8223b70d9bbef818413a5
#
_cell.length_a   1.000
_cell.length_b   1.000
_cell.length_c   1.000
_cell.angle_alpha   90.00
_cell.angle_beta   90.00
_cell.angle_gamma   90.00
#
_symmetry.space_group_name_H-M   'P 1'
#
loop_
_entity.id
_entity.type
_entity.pdbx_description
1 polymer ?
#
loop_
_entity_poly.entity_id
_entity_poly.type
_entity_poly.pdbx_seq_one_letter_code
_entity_poly.pdbx_strand_id
1 'polypeptide(L)'
;MTNSIAQATYDITETSLENMALNLGQLPNELSGFSLLRESLLDNETMAAHGFPGNTKESYKDAGRIIGYLREFASASAIPQSKEGSDIVAATVVHLFGDEKQSEHWMSEIFINQFKDNVGTQVGEGQKLVAVEELEI
;
A
#
# COMPACT_ATOMS: atom_id res chain seq x y z
N MET A 1 29.78 -5.04 12.06
CA MET A 1 29.50 -6.01 10.97
C MET A 1 28.01 -6.25 10.73
N THR A 2 27.20 -6.37 11.76
CA THR A 2 25.74 -6.53 11.61
C THR A 2 25.06 -5.36 10.89
N ASN A 3 25.52 -4.12 11.10
CA ASN A 3 24.95 -2.94 10.47
C ASN A 3 25.16 -2.88 8.95
N SER A 4 26.33 -3.34 8.46
CA SER A 4 26.63 -3.31 7.02
C SER A 4 25.78 -4.31 6.23
N ILE A 5 25.55 -5.50 6.78
CA ILE A 5 24.72 -6.53 6.15
C ILE A 5 23.26 -6.11 6.17
N ALA A 6 22.77 -5.59 7.29
CA ALA A 6 21.42 -5.09 7.41
C ALA A 6 21.14 -3.93 6.44
N GLN A 7 22.09 -2.99 6.30
CA GLN A 7 21.96 -1.88 5.36
C GLN A 7 21.97 -2.35 3.90
N ALA A 8 22.86 -3.26 3.54
CA ALA A 8 22.91 -3.82 2.19
C ALA A 8 21.62 -4.57 1.83
N THR A 9 21.07 -5.33 2.76
CA THR A 9 19.79 -6.04 2.58
C THR A 9 18.64 -5.05 2.43
N TYR A 10 18.62 -3.99 3.21
CA TYR A 10 17.62 -2.94 3.14
C TYR A 10 17.64 -2.25 1.77
N ASP A 11 18.81 -1.86 1.29
CA ASP A 11 18.97 -1.18 -0.01
C ASP A 11 18.51 -2.07 -1.18
N ILE A 12 18.84 -3.35 -1.14
CA ILE A 12 18.38 -4.33 -2.14
C ILE A 12 16.85 -4.48 -2.07
N THR A 13 16.30 -4.56 -0.87
CA THR A 13 14.86 -4.71 -0.65
C THR A 13 14.10 -3.49 -1.18
N GLU A 14 14.56 -2.28 -0.91
CA GLU A 14 13.95 -1.05 -1.40
C GLU A 14 13.88 -1.05 -2.93
N THR A 15 15.00 -1.29 -3.61
CA THR A 15 15.05 -1.35 -5.07
C THR A 15 14.14 -2.44 -5.63
N SER A 16 14.09 -3.60 -5.01
CA SER A 16 13.24 -4.71 -5.44
C SER A 16 11.75 -4.37 -5.29
N LEU A 17 11.34 -3.78 -4.19
CA LEU A 17 9.96 -3.39 -3.94
C LEU A 17 9.52 -2.25 -4.87
N GLU A 18 10.38 -1.28 -5.12
CA GLU A 18 10.12 -0.21 -6.07
C GLU A 18 9.83 -0.75 -7.48
N ASN A 19 10.60 -1.73 -7.91
CA ASN A 19 10.43 -2.36 -9.22
C ASN A 19 9.16 -3.22 -9.32
N MET A 20 8.63 -3.70 -8.21
CA MET A 20 7.41 -4.49 -8.15
C MET A 20 6.14 -3.62 -8.13
N ALA A 21 6.24 -2.38 -7.71
CA ALA A 21 5.13 -1.44 -7.72
C ALA A 21 4.82 -0.99 -9.15
N LEU A 22 3.55 -0.81 -9.48
CA LEU A 22 3.15 -0.27 -10.79
C LEU A 22 3.78 1.10 -11.02
N ASN A 23 4.27 1.32 -12.22
CA ASN A 23 4.75 2.63 -12.65
C ASN A 23 3.69 3.34 -13.52
N LEU A 24 3.94 4.62 -13.79
CA LEU A 24 3.00 5.46 -14.53
C LEU A 24 2.63 4.87 -15.92
N GLY A 25 3.60 4.27 -16.62
CA GLY A 25 3.39 3.66 -17.92
C GLY A 25 2.58 2.36 -17.90
N GLN A 26 2.35 1.79 -16.74
CA GLN A 26 1.57 0.55 -16.53
C GLN A 26 0.13 0.83 -16.08
N LEU A 27 -0.23 2.09 -15.86
CA LEU A 27 -1.61 2.45 -15.52
C LEU A 27 -2.54 2.22 -16.73
N PRO A 28 -3.81 1.85 -16.48
CA PRO A 28 -4.79 1.72 -17.57
C PRO A 28 -5.04 3.06 -18.27
N ASN A 29 -5.53 2.99 -19.51
CA ASN A 29 -5.75 4.17 -20.35
C ASN A 29 -6.70 5.19 -19.71
N GLU A 30 -7.64 4.73 -18.91
CA GLU A 30 -8.58 5.58 -18.18
C GLU A 30 -7.87 6.53 -17.20
N LEU A 31 -6.66 6.18 -16.79
CA LEU A 31 -5.82 6.98 -15.89
C LEU A 31 -4.65 7.66 -16.62
N SER A 32 -4.72 7.81 -17.93
CA SER A 32 -3.63 8.38 -18.74
C SER A 32 -3.27 9.83 -18.37
N GLY A 33 -4.20 10.58 -17.79
CA GLY A 33 -3.96 11.94 -17.30
C GLY A 33 -3.36 12.03 -15.90
N PHE A 34 -3.02 10.89 -15.29
CA PHE A 34 -2.45 10.86 -13.96
C PHE A 34 -0.94 11.07 -13.99
N SER A 35 -0.43 11.61 -12.91
CA SER A 35 1.01 11.77 -12.67
C SER A 35 1.37 11.28 -11.27
N LEU A 36 2.64 11.03 -11.03
CA LEU A 36 3.14 10.60 -9.71
C LEU A 36 2.84 11.67 -8.68
N LEU A 37 2.11 11.31 -7.63
CA LEU A 37 1.81 12.16 -6.49
C LEU A 37 2.87 12.01 -5.40
N ARG A 38 3.13 10.78 -4.99
CA ARG A 38 4.18 10.45 -4.01
C ARG A 38 4.56 8.98 -4.08
N GLU A 39 5.74 8.69 -3.56
CA GLU A 39 6.21 7.33 -3.35
C GLU A 39 7.12 7.27 -2.12
N SER A 40 7.06 6.19 -1.40
CA SER A 40 7.89 5.98 -0.20
C SER A 40 7.89 4.52 0.24
N LEU A 41 8.89 4.18 1.02
CA LEU A 41 8.85 2.97 1.85
C LEU A 41 7.71 3.09 2.86
N LEU A 42 7.09 1.96 3.15
CA LEU A 42 5.94 1.86 4.03
C LEU A 42 6.23 0.84 5.14
N ASP A 43 6.78 1.32 6.24
CA ASP A 43 7.07 0.47 7.40
C ASP A 43 5.81 0.08 8.17
N ASN A 44 5.96 -0.83 9.14
CA ASN A 44 4.82 -1.33 9.91
C ASN A 44 4.17 -0.25 10.79
N GLU A 45 4.95 0.70 11.27
CA GLU A 45 4.44 1.81 12.07
C GLU A 45 3.55 2.73 11.23
N THR A 46 4.01 3.10 10.04
CA THR A 46 3.24 3.92 9.09
C THR A 46 1.99 3.18 8.62
N MET A 47 2.10 1.88 8.32
CA MET A 47 0.94 1.05 8.00
C MET A 47 -0.11 1.07 9.11
N ALA A 48 0.31 0.94 10.36
CA ALA A 48 -0.61 0.95 11.50
C ALA A 48 -1.29 2.30 11.67
N ALA A 49 -0.55 3.39 11.45
CA ALA A 49 -1.08 4.76 11.57
C ALA A 49 -2.16 5.08 10.52
N HIS A 50 -2.07 4.48 9.33
CA HIS A 50 -2.98 4.74 8.21
C HIS A 50 -3.86 3.56 7.83
N GLY A 51 -3.76 2.44 8.53
CA GLY A 51 -4.53 1.23 8.28
C GLY A 51 -5.89 1.21 8.99
N PHE A 52 -6.53 0.04 8.93
CA PHE A 52 -7.79 -0.18 9.64
C PHE A 52 -7.59 -0.12 11.16
N PRO A 53 -8.61 0.35 11.90
CA PRO A 53 -8.56 0.35 13.36
C PRO A 53 -8.27 -1.04 13.92
N GLY A 54 -7.41 -1.10 14.95
CA GLY A 54 -7.01 -2.35 15.59
C GLY A 54 -5.69 -2.93 15.07
N ASN A 55 -5.21 -2.49 13.92
CA ASN A 55 -3.89 -2.86 13.44
C ASN A 55 -2.80 -2.04 14.16
N THR A 56 -1.75 -2.73 14.57
CA THR A 56 -0.60 -2.14 15.25
C THR A 56 0.69 -2.53 14.55
N LYS A 57 1.76 -1.82 14.82
CA LYS A 57 3.11 -2.17 14.38
C LYS A 57 3.44 -3.63 14.73
N GLU A 58 3.09 -4.04 15.94
CA GLU A 58 3.32 -5.39 16.45
C GLU A 58 2.48 -6.42 15.71
N SER A 59 1.22 -6.13 15.40
CA SER A 59 0.35 -7.06 14.67
C SER A 59 0.87 -7.33 13.25
N TYR A 60 1.39 -6.33 12.57
CA TYR A 60 2.02 -6.52 11.26
C TYR A 60 3.31 -7.34 11.36
N LYS A 61 4.13 -7.06 12.36
CA LYS A 61 5.35 -7.82 12.62
C LYS A 61 5.05 -9.28 12.94
N ASP A 62 4.07 -9.54 13.78
CA ASP A 62 3.65 -10.89 14.16
C ASP A 62 3.08 -11.67 12.97
N ALA A 63 2.45 -10.99 12.03
CA ALA A 63 2.02 -11.58 10.76
C ALA A 63 3.19 -11.87 9.80
N GLY A 64 4.39 -11.41 10.10
CA GLY A 64 5.59 -11.60 9.29
C GLY A 64 5.91 -10.49 8.32
N ARG A 65 5.16 -9.38 8.36
CA ARG A 65 5.41 -8.24 7.48
C ARG A 65 6.69 -7.52 7.90
N ILE A 66 7.58 -7.32 6.94
CA ILE A 66 8.87 -6.65 7.14
C ILE A 66 8.75 -5.17 6.79
N ILE A 67 8.38 -4.87 5.56
CA ILE A 67 8.28 -3.52 5.02
C ILE A 67 7.42 -3.56 3.75
N GLY A 68 7.03 -2.40 3.26
CA GLY A 68 6.36 -2.28 1.97
C GLY A 68 6.83 -1.06 1.20
N TYR A 69 6.26 -0.88 0.03
CA TYR A 69 6.49 0.27 -0.83
C TYR A 69 5.15 0.79 -1.35
N LEU A 70 4.94 2.08 -1.24
CA LEU A 70 3.74 2.76 -1.69
C LEU A 70 4.08 3.69 -2.86
N ARG A 71 3.26 3.65 -3.89
CA ARG A 71 3.29 4.63 -4.97
C ARG A 71 1.88 5.10 -5.26
N GLU A 72 1.67 6.41 -5.25
CA GLU A 72 0.37 7.02 -5.50
C GLU A 72 0.42 7.93 -6.72
N PHE A 73 -0.65 7.89 -7.49
CA PHE A 73 -0.86 8.70 -8.67
C PHE A 73 -2.15 9.50 -8.52
N ALA A 74 -2.15 10.72 -9.02
CA ALA A 74 -3.33 11.56 -9.02
C ALA A 74 -3.47 12.29 -10.36
N SER A 75 -4.69 12.70 -10.66
CA SER A 75 -4.95 13.56 -11.82
C SER A 75 -4.20 14.88 -11.66
N ALA A 76 -3.58 15.35 -12.72
CA ALA A 76 -2.87 16.63 -12.73
C ALA A 76 -3.77 17.81 -12.36
N SER A 77 -5.06 17.73 -12.63
CA SER A 77 -6.05 18.72 -12.24
C SER A 77 -6.43 18.68 -10.76
N ALA A 78 -6.23 17.55 -10.10
CA ALA A 78 -6.53 17.36 -8.68
C ALA A 78 -5.40 17.85 -7.76
N ILE A 79 -4.14 17.71 -8.19
CA ILE A 79 -2.95 18.03 -7.37
C ILE A 79 -2.94 19.47 -6.85
N PRO A 80 -3.25 20.52 -7.65
CA PRO A 80 -3.24 21.91 -7.16
C PRO A 80 -4.46 22.32 -6.34
N GLN A 81 -5.52 21.53 -6.33
CA GLN A 81 -6.83 21.91 -5.79
C GLN A 81 -7.40 20.87 -4.83
N SER A 82 -6.55 20.10 -4.18
CA SER A 82 -6.95 19.10 -3.19
C SER A 82 -7.91 19.72 -2.16
N LYS A 83 -9.17 19.73 -2.51
CA LYS A 83 -10.28 20.15 -1.66
C LYS A 83 -11.26 19.00 -1.56
N GLU A 84 -11.30 18.45 -0.34
CA GLU A 84 -12.37 17.61 0.17
C GLU A 84 -13.09 16.70 -0.84
N GLY A 85 -12.61 15.48 -0.99
CA GLY A 85 -13.39 14.38 -1.54
C GLY A 85 -13.58 14.35 -3.05
N SER A 86 -12.97 15.26 -3.81
CA SER A 86 -13.08 15.28 -5.27
C SER A 86 -11.86 14.69 -5.99
N ASP A 87 -10.82 14.35 -5.26
CA ASP A 87 -9.56 13.92 -5.87
C ASP A 87 -9.54 12.41 -6.06
N ILE A 88 -9.37 11.98 -7.29
CA ILE A 88 -9.20 10.57 -7.62
C ILE A 88 -7.71 10.25 -7.49
N VAL A 89 -7.39 9.31 -6.63
CA VAL A 89 -6.04 8.81 -6.41
C VAL A 89 -6.02 7.32 -6.71
N ALA A 90 -5.04 6.90 -7.47
CA ALA A 90 -4.74 5.49 -7.67
C ALA A 90 -3.46 5.16 -6.88
N ALA A 91 -3.47 4.05 -6.16
CA ALA A 91 -2.34 3.63 -5.35
C ALA A 91 -1.96 2.19 -5.65
N THR A 92 -0.65 1.94 -5.63
CA THR A 92 -0.10 0.59 -5.65
C THR A 92 0.74 0.40 -4.38
N VAL A 93 0.52 -0.69 -3.69
CA VAL A 93 1.25 -1.03 -2.47
C VAL A 93 1.83 -2.43 -2.63
N VAL A 94 3.10 -2.56 -2.35
CA VAL A 94 3.81 -3.84 -2.31
C VAL A 94 4.18 -4.13 -0.87
N HIS A 95 3.95 -5.36 -0.44
CA HIS A 95 4.27 -5.80 0.91
C HIS A 95 5.29 -6.94 0.89
N LEU A 96 6.32 -6.84 1.70
CA LEU A 96 7.33 -7.88 1.89
C LEU A 96 7.08 -8.60 3.21
N PHE A 97 7.03 -9.93 3.13
CA PHE A 97 6.92 -10.83 4.28
C PHE A 97 8.16 -11.70 4.42
N GLY A 98 8.32 -12.34 5.57
CA GLY A 98 9.44 -13.22 5.85
C GLY A 98 9.45 -14.48 4.99
N ASP A 99 8.27 -14.97 4.59
CA ASP A 99 8.11 -16.09 3.68
C ASP A 99 6.78 -16.06 2.92
N GLU A 100 6.65 -16.94 1.94
CA GLU A 100 5.48 -17.06 1.07
C GLU A 100 4.20 -17.40 1.85
N LYS A 101 4.27 -18.29 2.83
CA LYS A 101 3.11 -18.70 3.62
C LYS A 101 2.55 -17.55 4.45
N GLN A 102 3.43 -16.72 4.99
CA GLN A 102 3.02 -15.54 5.75
C GLN A 102 2.32 -14.53 4.85
N SER A 103 2.86 -14.27 3.67
CA SER A 103 2.22 -13.33 2.72
C SER A 103 0.88 -13.85 2.21
N GLU A 104 0.79 -15.13 1.87
CA GLU A 104 -0.45 -15.76 1.43
C GLU A 104 -1.53 -15.72 2.51
N HIS A 105 -1.18 -16.11 3.74
CA HIS A 105 -2.10 -16.07 4.87
C HIS A 105 -2.58 -14.65 5.15
N TRP A 106 -1.68 -13.68 5.18
CA TRP A 106 -2.05 -12.30 5.45
C TRP A 106 -2.97 -11.72 4.38
N MET A 107 -2.67 -11.94 3.11
CA MET A 107 -3.48 -11.43 2.01
C MET A 107 -4.86 -12.08 1.98
N SER A 108 -4.94 -13.41 2.04
CA SER A 108 -6.19 -14.15 1.85
C SER A 108 -7.09 -14.17 3.09
N GLU A 109 -6.52 -14.22 4.29
CA GLU A 109 -7.30 -14.42 5.53
C GLU A 109 -7.44 -13.15 6.37
N ILE A 110 -6.50 -12.21 6.28
CA ILE A 110 -6.50 -11.01 7.13
C ILE A 110 -6.85 -9.77 6.33
N PHE A 111 -6.02 -9.42 5.36
CA PHE A 111 -6.08 -8.14 4.66
C PHE A 111 -7.37 -8.01 3.82
N ILE A 112 -7.67 -8.98 2.98
CA ILE A 112 -8.87 -8.97 2.15
C ILE A 112 -10.13 -8.97 3.01
N ASN A 113 -10.15 -9.74 4.09
CA ASN A 113 -11.30 -9.77 5.00
C ASN A 113 -11.49 -8.44 5.73
N GLN A 114 -10.42 -7.76 6.11
CA GLN A 114 -10.52 -6.41 6.69
C GLN A 114 -11.18 -5.43 5.70
N PHE A 115 -10.85 -5.50 4.43
CA PHE A 115 -11.53 -4.68 3.42
C PHE A 115 -12.99 -5.06 3.28
N LYS A 116 -13.29 -6.34 3.13
CA LYS A 116 -14.68 -6.82 2.98
C LYS A 116 -15.57 -6.44 4.17
N ASP A 117 -15.03 -6.58 5.37
CA ASP A 117 -15.76 -6.29 6.61
C ASP A 117 -15.99 -4.78 6.82
N ASN A 118 -15.23 -3.93 6.15
CA ASN A 118 -15.30 -2.47 6.28
C ASN A 118 -15.97 -1.78 5.09
N VAL A 119 -16.56 -2.51 4.16
CA VAL A 119 -17.35 -1.91 3.08
C VAL A 119 -18.52 -1.13 3.69
N GLY A 120 -18.69 0.11 3.27
CA GLY A 120 -19.70 1.02 3.78
C GLY A 120 -19.26 1.83 5.00
N THR A 121 -18.07 1.55 5.57
CA THR A 121 -17.53 2.29 6.70
C THR A 121 -16.51 3.32 6.28
N GLN A 122 -16.28 4.30 7.15
CA GLN A 122 -15.25 5.32 6.93
C GLN A 122 -13.88 4.74 7.28
N VAL A 123 -12.95 4.81 6.33
CA VAL A 123 -11.57 4.35 6.47
C VAL A 123 -10.64 5.52 6.21
N GLY A 124 -9.80 5.86 7.18
CA GLY A 124 -8.96 7.05 7.09
C GLY A 124 -9.76 8.36 7.18
N GLU A 125 -9.12 9.47 6.90
CA GLU A 125 -9.72 10.79 6.98
C GLU A 125 -10.63 11.07 5.76
N GLY A 126 -11.92 11.13 5.99
CA GLY A 126 -12.89 11.54 4.99
C GLY A 126 -13.11 10.53 3.85
N GLN A 127 -12.60 9.32 3.97
CA GLN A 127 -12.74 8.28 2.96
C GLN A 127 -13.72 7.20 3.40
N LYS A 128 -14.54 6.75 2.48
CA LYS A 128 -15.47 5.64 2.69
C LYS A 128 -15.12 4.51 1.75
N LEU A 129 -14.99 3.31 2.27
CA LEU A 129 -14.78 2.13 1.45
C LEU A 129 -16.11 1.75 0.77
N VAL A 130 -16.14 1.82 -0.55
CA VAL A 130 -17.36 1.62 -1.35
C VAL A 130 -17.50 0.16 -1.76
N ALA A 131 -16.42 -0.44 -2.26
CA ALA A 131 -16.45 -1.81 -2.76
C ALA A 131 -15.06 -2.45 -2.69
N VAL A 132 -15.04 -3.76 -2.65
CA VAL A 132 -13.83 -4.58 -2.78
C VAL A 132 -14.08 -5.60 -3.88
N GLU A 133 -13.19 -5.64 -4.85
CA GLU A 133 -13.25 -6.59 -5.96
C GLU A 133 -11.96 -7.40 -6.01
N GLU A 134 -12.10 -8.70 -6.15
CA GLU A 134 -10.98 -9.61 -6.36
C GLU A 134 -10.80 -9.83 -7.87
N LEU A 135 -9.62 -9.60 -8.35
CA LEU A 135 -9.27 -9.85 -9.75
C LEU A 135 -8.47 -11.13 -9.86
N GLU A 136 -8.91 -12.03 -10.72
CA GLU A 136 -8.11 -13.19 -11.11
C GLU A 136 -7.04 -12.75 -12.13
N ILE A 137 -5.79 -13.04 -11.81
CA ILE A 137 -4.65 -12.71 -12.67
C ILE A 137 -4.18 -13.97 -13.40
#